data_d17f33780ceb13e36af94ae53ca3d458
#
_entry.id   d17f33780ceb13e36af94ae53ca3d458
#
_cell.length_a   1.000
_cell.length_b   1.000
_cell.length_c   1.000
_cell.angle_alpha   90.00
_cell.angle_beta   90.00
_cell.angle_gamma   90.00
#
_symmetry.space_group_name_H-M   'P 1'
#
loop_
_entity.id
_entity.type
_entity.pdbx_description
1 polymer ?
#
loop_
_entity_poly.entity_id
_entity_poly.type
_entity_poly.pdbx_seq_one_letter_code
_entity_poly.pdbx_strand_id
1 'polypeptide(L)'
;IGESRDDRIESLETIAALHREYGHIQEVIIQNFAPKPGTAMENFPEPAVEEMMDSVELAARILPGDVAVQVAPNLIDPKSLIAKGVTDLGGISPLTIDWINPEAEWPDVKDLQKKLGDIPLKERLPVYPPYVKKGWYSERIGNLIKRLSDNSGYRKQPGTENAEDSEK
;
A
#
# COMPACT_ATOMS: atom_id res chain seq x y z
N ILE A 1 10.13 -9.18 12.58
CA ILE A 1 11.37 -9.98 12.52
C ILE A 1 12.08 -10.03 13.88
N GLY A 2 11.36 -10.45 14.93
CA GLY A 2 11.89 -10.58 16.30
C GLY A 2 11.72 -9.33 17.17
N GLU A 3 11.14 -8.25 16.65
CA GLU A 3 10.74 -7.09 17.43
C GLU A 3 9.54 -7.43 18.35
N SER A 4 9.49 -6.75 19.49
CA SER A 4 8.35 -6.84 20.40
C SER A 4 7.17 -5.96 19.91
N ARG A 5 6.02 -6.13 20.55
CA ARG A 5 4.86 -5.25 20.30
C ARG A 5 5.15 -3.80 20.67
N ASP A 6 5.94 -3.57 21.71
CA ASP A 6 6.31 -2.22 22.15
C ASP A 6 7.27 -1.55 21.16
N ASP A 7 8.20 -2.31 20.56
CA ASP A 7 9.08 -1.81 19.49
C ASP A 7 8.27 -1.39 18.26
N ARG A 8 7.20 -2.13 17.91
CA ARG A 8 6.29 -1.73 16.81
C ARG A 8 5.56 -0.44 17.13
N ILE A 9 5.06 -0.29 18.36
CA ILE A 9 4.39 0.94 18.81
C ILE A 9 5.35 2.12 18.72
N GLU A 10 6.56 2.02 19.29
CA GLU A 10 7.56 3.08 19.24
C GLU A 10 7.93 3.48 17.81
N SER A 11 8.10 2.49 16.94
CA SER A 11 8.37 2.73 15.51
C SER A 11 7.24 3.49 14.83
N LEU A 12 5.99 3.07 15.04
CA LEU A 12 4.81 3.72 14.45
C LEU A 12 4.60 5.13 15.01
N GLU A 13 4.82 5.35 16.31
CA GLU A 13 4.75 6.67 16.94
C GLU A 13 5.82 7.63 16.39
N THR A 14 7.04 7.13 16.18
CA THR A 14 8.13 7.88 15.56
C THR A 14 7.79 8.28 14.12
N ILE A 15 7.29 7.35 13.32
CA ILE A 15 6.83 7.61 11.94
C ILE A 15 5.70 8.65 11.95
N ALA A 16 4.73 8.50 12.84
CA ALA A 16 3.61 9.42 12.98
C ALA A 16 4.07 10.83 13.39
N ALA A 17 5.06 10.95 14.29
CA ALA A 17 5.63 12.22 14.68
C ALA A 17 6.33 12.92 13.51
N LEU A 18 7.15 12.19 12.75
CA LEU A 18 7.82 12.71 11.54
C LEU A 18 6.79 13.15 10.48
N HIS A 19 5.72 12.37 10.29
CA HIS A 19 4.68 12.77 9.35
C HIS A 19 3.93 14.02 9.80
N ARG A 20 3.63 14.17 11.09
CA ARG A 20 2.99 15.41 11.62
C ARG A 20 3.86 16.64 11.44
N GLU A 21 5.17 16.49 11.50
CA GLU A 21 6.11 17.58 11.30
C GLU A 21 6.29 17.96 9.83
N TYR A 22 6.48 16.96 8.96
CA TYR A 22 6.87 17.20 7.56
C TYR A 22 5.77 16.90 6.54
N GLY A 23 4.75 16.12 6.87
CA GLY A 23 3.63 15.77 6.00
C GLY A 23 4.00 14.95 4.76
N HIS A 24 5.11 14.18 4.76
CA HIS A 24 5.74 13.62 3.57
C HIS A 24 5.64 12.10 3.43
N ILE A 25 5.07 11.40 4.42
CA ILE A 25 4.94 9.94 4.38
C ILE A 25 3.62 9.58 3.71
N GLN A 26 3.66 8.89 2.59
CA GLN A 26 2.48 8.48 1.84
C GLN A 26 1.85 7.21 2.42
N GLU A 27 2.70 6.27 2.85
CA GLU A 27 2.30 4.93 3.27
C GLU A 27 3.24 4.37 4.33
N VAL A 28 2.72 3.41 5.10
CA VAL A 28 3.50 2.50 5.93
C VAL A 28 3.11 1.08 5.54
N ILE A 29 4.08 0.27 5.17
CA ILE A 29 3.87 -1.13 4.77
C ILE A 29 4.00 -2.02 6.01
N ILE A 30 2.93 -2.71 6.37
CA ILE A 30 2.95 -3.79 7.37
C ILE A 30 3.17 -5.09 6.62
N GLN A 31 4.43 -5.48 6.52
CA GLN A 31 4.81 -6.68 5.77
C GLN A 31 5.12 -7.82 6.72
N ASN A 32 4.50 -8.98 6.47
CA ASN A 32 4.82 -10.20 7.19
C ASN A 32 6.24 -10.69 6.84
N PHE A 33 6.92 -11.20 7.86
CA PHE A 33 8.20 -11.89 7.68
C PHE A 33 7.97 -13.24 6.97
N ALA A 34 8.77 -13.50 5.93
CA ALA A 34 8.85 -14.78 5.27
C ALA A 34 10.31 -15.28 5.34
N PRO A 35 10.60 -16.38 6.08
CA PRO A 35 11.96 -16.86 6.24
C PRO A 35 12.57 -17.28 4.90
N LYS A 36 13.86 -17.00 4.72
CA LYS A 36 14.57 -17.33 3.47
C LYS A 36 15.71 -18.29 3.74
N PRO A 37 15.87 -19.33 2.92
CA PRO A 37 16.99 -20.26 3.02
C PRO A 37 18.35 -19.53 2.95
N GLY A 38 19.32 -19.97 3.73
CA GLY A 38 20.66 -19.38 3.78
C GLY A 38 20.77 -18.06 4.55
N THR A 39 19.71 -17.62 5.22
CA THR A 39 19.73 -16.44 6.09
C THR A 39 19.83 -16.83 7.56
N ALA A 40 20.25 -15.89 8.42
CA ALA A 40 20.33 -16.14 9.86
C ALA A 40 18.96 -16.47 10.49
N MET A 41 17.86 -16.13 9.82
CA MET A 41 16.50 -16.34 10.30
C MET A 41 15.72 -17.40 9.51
N GLU A 42 16.40 -18.26 8.75
CA GLU A 42 15.75 -19.29 7.92
C GLU A 42 14.85 -20.27 8.69
N ASN A 43 15.12 -20.46 9.98
CA ASN A 43 14.37 -21.35 10.85
C ASN A 43 13.40 -20.62 11.80
N PHE A 44 13.21 -19.31 11.63
CA PHE A 44 12.24 -18.56 12.42
C PHE A 44 10.84 -18.76 11.84
N PRO A 45 9.80 -18.80 12.68
CA PRO A 45 8.43 -18.93 12.20
C PRO A 45 7.96 -17.67 11.50
N GLU A 46 7.07 -17.83 10.53
CA GLU A 46 6.28 -16.70 10.02
C GLU A 46 5.34 -16.17 11.12
N PRO A 47 4.98 -14.87 11.11
CA PRO A 47 4.01 -14.33 12.05
C PRO A 47 2.64 -14.95 11.81
N ALA A 48 1.90 -15.21 12.90
CA ALA A 48 0.52 -15.63 12.82
C ALA A 48 -0.36 -14.53 12.22
N VAL A 49 -1.48 -14.90 11.60
CA VAL A 49 -2.45 -13.94 11.02
C VAL A 49 -2.95 -12.97 12.08
N GLU A 50 -3.16 -13.43 13.31
CA GLU A 50 -3.59 -12.62 14.45
C GLU A 50 -2.55 -11.54 14.81
N GLU A 51 -1.27 -11.87 14.70
CA GLU A 51 -0.18 -10.92 14.93
C GLU A 51 -0.12 -9.85 13.83
N MET A 52 -0.37 -10.24 12.59
CA MET A 52 -0.51 -9.31 11.48
C MET A 52 -1.74 -8.39 11.66
N MET A 53 -2.87 -8.95 12.12
CA MET A 53 -4.08 -8.19 12.42
C MET A 53 -3.85 -7.15 13.53
N ASP A 54 -3.15 -7.52 14.63
CA ASP A 54 -2.78 -6.57 15.70
C ASP A 54 -1.85 -5.48 15.17
N SER A 55 -0.85 -5.83 14.36
CA SER A 55 0.09 -4.86 13.79
C SER A 55 -0.59 -3.85 12.86
N VAL A 56 -1.53 -4.29 12.04
CA VAL A 56 -2.34 -3.42 11.17
C VAL A 56 -3.25 -2.51 12.01
N GLU A 57 -3.92 -3.06 13.05
CA GLU A 57 -4.79 -2.28 13.93
C GLU A 57 -4.00 -1.22 14.72
N LEU A 58 -2.79 -1.55 15.17
CA LEU A 58 -1.86 -0.59 15.76
C LEU A 58 -1.50 0.54 14.79
N ALA A 59 -1.12 0.19 13.56
CA ALA A 59 -0.78 1.15 12.53
C ALA A 59 -1.96 2.08 12.22
N ALA A 60 -3.15 1.53 11.99
CA ALA A 60 -4.36 2.31 11.71
C ALA A 60 -4.77 3.26 12.85
N ARG A 61 -4.44 2.90 14.11
CA ARG A 61 -4.74 3.72 15.28
C ARG A 61 -3.71 4.80 15.55
N ILE A 62 -2.43 4.54 15.28
CA ILE A 62 -1.30 5.43 15.64
C ILE A 62 -0.98 6.41 14.52
N LEU A 63 -1.02 5.95 13.26
CA LEU A 63 -0.67 6.78 12.11
C LEU A 63 -1.74 7.86 11.85
N PRO A 64 -1.35 9.04 11.35
CA PRO A 64 -2.28 10.04 10.84
C PRO A 64 -3.16 9.47 9.72
N GLY A 65 -4.43 9.91 9.66
CA GLY A 65 -5.42 9.35 8.73
C GLY A 65 -5.15 9.60 7.23
N ASP A 66 -4.17 10.42 6.88
CA ASP A 66 -3.69 10.64 5.52
C ASP A 66 -2.46 9.80 5.16
N VAL A 67 -1.96 8.97 6.08
CA VAL A 67 -0.94 7.95 5.82
C VAL A 67 -1.63 6.62 5.54
N ALA A 68 -1.41 6.03 4.37
CA ALA A 68 -2.00 4.75 4.03
C ALA A 68 -1.33 3.59 4.80
N VAL A 69 -2.14 2.67 5.30
CA VAL A 69 -1.67 1.38 5.85
C VAL A 69 -1.74 0.34 4.74
N GLN A 70 -0.58 -0.16 4.31
CA GLN A 70 -0.45 -1.07 3.19
C GLN A 70 -0.05 -2.47 3.64
N VAL A 71 -0.54 -3.48 2.94
CA VAL A 71 -0.06 -4.87 3.03
C VAL A 71 0.18 -5.43 1.64
N ALA A 72 1.05 -6.44 1.53
CA ALA A 72 1.38 -7.11 0.28
C ALA A 72 0.43 -8.30 0.03
N PRO A 73 -0.49 -8.23 -0.97
CA PRO A 73 -1.53 -9.23 -1.17
C PRO A 73 -1.02 -10.57 -1.75
N ASN A 74 0.23 -10.64 -2.17
CA ASN A 74 0.90 -11.89 -2.52
C ASN A 74 1.41 -12.67 -1.30
N LEU A 75 1.63 -12.01 -0.16
CA LEU A 75 2.16 -12.63 1.05
C LEU A 75 1.09 -12.97 2.07
N ILE A 76 -0.06 -12.31 2.04
CA ILE A 76 -1.14 -12.53 2.99
C ILE A 76 -2.50 -12.21 2.35
N ASP A 77 -3.55 -12.90 2.79
CA ASP A 77 -4.92 -12.55 2.40
C ASP A 77 -5.33 -11.18 2.98
N PRO A 78 -5.56 -10.15 2.15
CA PRO A 78 -5.82 -8.81 2.65
C PRO A 78 -7.23 -8.65 3.24
N LYS A 79 -8.17 -9.53 2.96
CA LYS A 79 -9.59 -9.34 3.31
C LYS A 79 -9.82 -9.16 4.81
N SER A 80 -9.19 -9.99 5.65
CA SER A 80 -9.28 -9.88 7.11
C SER A 80 -8.56 -8.64 7.65
N LEU A 81 -7.50 -8.21 6.97
CA LEU A 81 -6.68 -7.07 7.37
C LEU A 81 -7.33 -5.72 6.99
N ILE A 82 -8.12 -5.69 5.91
CA ILE A 82 -8.90 -4.48 5.54
C ILE A 82 -9.88 -4.12 6.66
N ALA A 83 -10.52 -5.11 7.27
CA ALA A 83 -11.40 -4.88 8.44
C ALA A 83 -10.64 -4.32 9.66
N LYS A 84 -9.31 -4.42 9.69
CA LYS A 84 -8.43 -3.90 10.75
C LYS A 84 -7.80 -2.54 10.41
N GLY A 85 -8.00 -2.04 9.20
CA GLY A 85 -7.55 -0.70 8.82
C GLY A 85 -6.58 -0.62 7.66
N VAL A 86 -6.36 -1.71 6.91
CA VAL A 86 -5.64 -1.64 5.64
C VAL A 86 -6.42 -0.78 4.65
N THR A 87 -5.73 0.17 4.05
CA THR A 87 -6.29 1.11 3.07
C THR A 87 -5.61 1.03 1.70
N ASP A 88 -4.51 0.29 1.59
CA ASP A 88 -3.75 0.15 0.35
C ASP A 88 -3.16 -1.27 0.20
N LEU A 89 -3.07 -1.75 -1.03
CA LEU A 89 -2.53 -3.07 -1.37
C LEU A 89 -1.22 -2.98 -2.18
N GLY A 90 -0.66 -1.78 -2.30
CA GLY A 90 0.61 -1.55 -2.97
C GLY A 90 0.58 -1.66 -4.47
N GLY A 91 1.76 -1.91 -5.03
CA GLY A 91 1.94 -2.14 -6.45
C GLY A 91 1.76 -3.62 -6.77
N ILE A 92 0.65 -3.98 -7.40
CA ILE A 92 0.35 -5.36 -7.83
C ILE A 92 0.81 -5.51 -9.28
N SER A 93 1.69 -6.47 -9.55
CA SER A 93 2.21 -6.72 -10.89
C SER A 93 2.11 -8.20 -11.31
N PRO A 94 0.96 -8.65 -11.81
CA PRO A 94 0.78 -10.06 -12.21
C PRO A 94 1.73 -10.54 -13.31
N LEU A 95 2.41 -9.60 -14.00
CA LEU A 95 3.33 -9.89 -15.11
C LEU A 95 4.79 -9.97 -14.69
N THR A 96 5.13 -9.60 -13.47
CA THR A 96 6.51 -9.61 -12.96
C THR A 96 6.63 -10.47 -11.72
N ILE A 97 7.81 -11.06 -11.53
CA ILE A 97 8.12 -11.83 -10.33
C ILE A 97 8.41 -10.84 -9.19
N ASP A 98 7.94 -11.15 -7.99
CA ASP A 98 8.46 -10.53 -6.77
C ASP A 98 9.86 -11.11 -6.50
N TRP A 99 10.90 -10.33 -6.78
CA TRP A 99 12.29 -10.78 -6.63
C TRP A 99 12.72 -10.98 -5.18
N ILE A 100 11.97 -10.48 -4.22
CA ILE A 100 12.21 -10.70 -2.78
C ILE A 100 11.50 -11.97 -2.32
N ASN A 101 10.32 -12.24 -2.85
CA ASN A 101 9.50 -13.40 -2.53
C ASN A 101 9.08 -14.13 -3.83
N PRO A 102 10.04 -14.74 -4.56
CA PRO A 102 9.77 -15.33 -5.86
C PRO A 102 8.83 -16.55 -5.79
N GLU A 103 8.66 -17.11 -4.60
CA GLU A 103 7.72 -18.19 -4.29
C GLU A 103 6.27 -17.71 -4.11
N ALA A 104 6.05 -16.40 -3.95
CA ALA A 104 4.73 -15.80 -3.72
C ALA A 104 4.31 -14.97 -4.94
N GLU A 105 3.55 -15.59 -5.83
CA GLU A 105 3.05 -14.94 -7.05
C GLU A 105 2.08 -13.81 -6.73
N TRP A 106 2.15 -12.72 -7.51
CA TRP A 106 1.17 -11.65 -7.44
C TRP A 106 -0.21 -12.15 -7.86
N PRO A 107 -1.27 -11.84 -7.12
CA PRO A 107 -2.62 -12.18 -7.53
C PRO A 107 -3.02 -11.42 -8.81
N ASP A 108 -3.84 -12.05 -9.65
CA ASP A 108 -4.54 -11.32 -10.69
C ASP A 108 -5.50 -10.30 -10.07
N VAL A 109 -5.54 -9.07 -10.63
CA VAL A 109 -6.35 -7.98 -10.07
C VAL A 109 -7.85 -8.30 -10.07
N LYS A 110 -8.34 -9.03 -11.08
CA LYS A 110 -9.76 -9.42 -11.16
C LYS A 110 -10.11 -10.48 -10.10
N ASP A 111 -9.20 -11.41 -9.86
CA ASP A 111 -9.39 -12.44 -8.83
C ASP A 111 -9.28 -11.83 -7.42
N LEU A 112 -8.39 -10.87 -7.24
CA LEU A 112 -8.32 -10.09 -6.01
C LEU A 112 -9.64 -9.32 -5.77
N GLN A 113 -10.20 -8.65 -6.79
CA GLN A 113 -11.48 -7.95 -6.66
C GLN A 113 -12.62 -8.90 -6.32
N LYS A 114 -12.67 -10.11 -6.93
CA LYS A 114 -13.66 -11.13 -6.55
C LYS A 114 -13.53 -11.57 -5.09
N LYS A 115 -12.30 -11.75 -4.63
CA LYS A 115 -11.99 -12.14 -3.24
C LYS A 115 -12.42 -11.07 -2.25
N LEU A 116 -12.22 -9.80 -2.58
CA LEU A 116 -12.63 -8.66 -1.79
C LEU A 116 -14.16 -8.45 -1.77
N GLY A 117 -14.87 -8.92 -2.79
CA GLY A 117 -16.33 -8.77 -2.91
C GLY A 117 -16.73 -7.32 -3.10
N ASP A 118 -17.58 -6.80 -2.19
CA ASP A 118 -18.13 -5.44 -2.27
C ASP A 118 -17.12 -4.34 -1.86
N ILE A 119 -15.93 -4.72 -1.39
CA ILE A 119 -14.88 -3.75 -1.06
C ILE A 119 -14.27 -3.23 -2.37
N PRO A 120 -14.39 -1.91 -2.67
CA PRO A 120 -13.93 -1.38 -3.94
C PRO A 120 -12.40 -1.35 -4.00
N LEU A 121 -11.84 -1.88 -5.09
CA LEU A 121 -10.43 -1.75 -5.43
C LEU A 121 -10.27 -0.64 -6.47
N LYS A 122 -9.53 0.42 -6.12
CA LYS A 122 -9.30 1.56 -6.99
C LYS A 122 -7.81 1.72 -7.30
N GLU A 123 -7.47 1.75 -8.58
CA GLU A 123 -6.09 1.93 -9.03
C GLU A 123 -5.60 3.35 -8.77
N ARG A 124 -4.40 3.50 -8.21
CA ARG A 124 -3.71 4.77 -8.02
C ARG A 124 -2.38 4.81 -8.77
N LEU A 125 -1.82 6.00 -8.89
CA LEU A 125 -0.43 6.19 -9.32
C LEU A 125 0.53 5.89 -8.14
N PRO A 126 1.83 5.70 -8.41
CA PRO A 126 2.85 5.62 -7.34
C PRO A 126 2.86 6.83 -6.41
N VAL A 127 2.52 8.02 -6.94
CA VAL A 127 2.24 9.21 -6.13
C VAL A 127 0.79 9.12 -5.66
N TYR A 128 0.58 9.13 -4.34
CA TYR A 128 -0.74 8.99 -3.75
C TYR A 128 -1.65 10.19 -4.04
N PRO A 129 -2.99 9.99 -4.12
CA PRO A 129 -3.93 11.04 -4.49
C PRO A 129 -3.81 12.36 -3.71
N PRO A 130 -3.59 12.37 -2.37
CA PRO A 130 -3.36 13.62 -1.64
C PRO A 130 -2.12 14.39 -2.12
N TYR A 131 -1.05 13.68 -2.49
CA TYR A 131 0.19 14.29 -2.98
C TYR A 131 0.08 14.73 -4.43
N VAL A 132 -0.68 14.00 -5.27
CA VAL A 132 -1.04 14.46 -6.62
C VAL A 132 -1.77 15.82 -6.53
N LYS A 133 -2.77 15.93 -5.65
CA LYS A 133 -3.52 17.18 -5.44
C LYS A 133 -2.67 18.33 -4.90
N LYS A 134 -1.71 18.04 -4.00
CA LYS A 134 -0.77 19.02 -3.44
C LYS A 134 0.33 19.42 -4.44
N GLY A 135 0.46 18.72 -5.59
CA GLY A 135 1.54 18.94 -6.54
C GLY A 135 2.92 18.49 -6.01
N TRP A 136 2.95 17.53 -5.08
CA TRP A 136 4.18 17.02 -4.45
C TRP A 136 4.86 15.96 -5.32
N TYR A 137 5.33 16.39 -6.46
CA TYR A 137 6.12 15.62 -7.40
C TYR A 137 7.03 16.54 -8.21
N SER A 138 8.10 16.01 -8.80
CA SER A 138 9.02 16.83 -9.57
C SER A 138 8.36 17.38 -10.84
N GLU A 139 8.77 18.56 -11.28
CA GLU A 139 8.29 19.19 -12.54
C GLU A 139 8.49 18.27 -13.75
N ARG A 140 9.56 17.44 -13.75
CA ARG A 140 9.87 16.50 -14.83
C ARG A 140 8.76 15.50 -15.11
N ILE A 141 8.00 15.08 -14.08
CA ILE A 141 6.91 14.13 -14.22
C ILE A 141 5.53 14.79 -14.18
N GLY A 142 5.47 16.12 -13.99
CA GLY A 142 4.21 16.86 -13.80
C GLY A 142 3.21 16.64 -14.94
N ASN A 143 3.68 16.71 -16.20
CA ASN A 143 2.81 16.45 -17.35
C ASN A 143 2.33 14.99 -17.42
N LEU A 144 3.17 14.03 -17.02
CA LEU A 144 2.81 12.63 -16.96
C LEU A 144 1.73 12.39 -15.88
N ILE A 145 1.92 12.93 -14.68
CA ILE A 145 0.95 12.84 -13.59
C ILE A 145 -0.41 13.42 -14.02
N LYS A 146 -0.44 14.65 -14.56
CA LYS A 146 -1.69 15.29 -15.05
C LYS A 146 -2.40 14.45 -16.12
N ARG A 147 -1.66 13.82 -17.01
CA ARG A 147 -2.23 12.97 -18.06
C ARG A 147 -2.82 11.68 -17.48
N LEU A 148 -2.17 11.09 -16.48
CA LEU A 148 -2.53 9.77 -15.94
C LEU A 148 -3.47 9.82 -14.73
N SER A 149 -3.64 10.98 -14.07
CA SER A 149 -4.53 11.12 -12.92
C SER A 149 -5.88 11.75 -13.30
N ASP A 150 -6.93 11.31 -12.60
CA ASP A 150 -8.24 11.95 -12.60
C ASP A 150 -8.26 13.16 -11.62
N ASN A 151 -9.38 13.88 -11.56
CA ASN A 151 -9.57 15.03 -10.67
C ASN A 151 -9.50 14.64 -9.17
N SER A 152 -9.67 13.38 -8.83
CA SER A 152 -9.53 12.87 -7.46
C SER A 152 -8.10 12.45 -7.12
N GLY A 153 -7.18 12.49 -8.10
CA GLY A 153 -5.77 12.11 -7.96
C GLY A 153 -5.48 10.62 -8.16
N TYR A 154 -6.50 9.83 -8.46
CA TYR A 154 -6.34 8.42 -8.80
C TYR A 154 -5.98 8.24 -10.28
N ARG A 155 -5.57 7.03 -10.65
CA ARG A 155 -5.31 6.72 -12.06
C ARG A 155 -6.58 6.82 -12.89
N LYS A 156 -6.51 7.50 -14.03
CA LYS A 156 -7.60 7.50 -15.02
C LYS A 156 -7.85 6.09 -15.53
N GLN A 157 -9.11 5.68 -15.56
CA GLN A 157 -9.49 4.43 -16.19
C GLN A 157 -9.36 4.55 -17.72
N PRO A 158 -8.88 3.51 -18.42
CA PRO A 158 -8.87 3.50 -19.88
C PRO A 158 -10.29 3.74 -20.43
N GLY A 159 -10.45 4.71 -21.32
CA GLY A 159 -11.75 5.04 -21.95
C GLY A 159 -12.52 6.21 -21.33
N THR A 160 -12.03 6.84 -20.26
CA THR A 160 -12.55 8.13 -19.77
C THR A 160 -11.75 9.30 -20.38
N GLU A 161 -11.78 9.44 -21.70
CA GLU A 161 -11.37 10.69 -22.32
C GLU A 161 -12.43 11.75 -21.98
N ASN A 162 -12.00 12.84 -21.39
CA ASN A 162 -12.89 13.95 -21.06
C ASN A 162 -13.52 14.48 -22.34
N ALA A 163 -14.83 14.61 -22.36
CA ALA A 163 -15.58 15.32 -23.40
C ALA A 163 -15.26 16.84 -23.47
N GLU A 164 -14.27 17.31 -22.71
CA GLU A 164 -13.92 18.73 -22.60
C GLU A 164 -12.72 19.17 -23.47
N ASP A 165 -12.00 18.23 -24.14
CA ASP A 165 -10.86 18.59 -25.00
C ASP A 165 -11.21 18.68 -26.51
N SER A 166 -12.50 18.65 -26.86
CA SER A 166 -12.95 18.77 -28.28
C SER A 166 -13.41 20.16 -28.68
N GLU A 167 -13.24 21.17 -27.83
CA GLU A 167 -13.52 22.57 -28.17
C GLU A 167 -12.31 23.47 -27.89
N LYS A 168 -11.25 23.35 -28.71
CA LYS A 168 -10.33 24.47 -29.00
C LYS A 168 -9.59 24.25 -30.31
#